data_54f22bca93ff42aa6b559f07da9111b2
#
_entry.id   54f22bca93ff42aa6b559f07da9111b2
#
_cell.length_a   1.000
_cell.length_b   1.000
_cell.length_c   1.000
_cell.angle_alpha   90.00
_cell.angle_beta   90.00
_cell.angle_gamma   90.00
#
_symmetry.space_group_name_H-M   'P 1'
#
loop_
_entity.id
_entity.type
_entity.pdbx_description
1 polymer ?
#
loop_
_entity_poly.entity_id
_entity_poly.type
_entity_poly.pdbx_seq_one_letter_code
_entity_poly.pdbx_strand_id
1 'polypeptide(L)'
;MQSKSDEDDSALKSERDNKALGTMWSEKTVKNIENNYVIRVVNSPLDVENHAWNALLAAQRDDGVLNPFMRHEYLAAMHESGSATPKTGWTPRFVTLWQGEELAGACALYLKTHSYGEYVFDHAWANAYQQHGLDYYPKALVAAPFTPVPGARLLARSADERVLLVQALVAWCTDEQLSSLHLLFVDDDDVAACTEAGLMLRHTVQFHWSNLAPAAQPAIAAADLSLRPARFSTFDAFLASLTQDKRKKIRQERRKVADADITFRHARGTDITTEDWDFFYRCYERTYYEHGNAPYLSRDFFARMQATMPENWLLFIAEHTAADSTKQPIATSLIAVSATNALASGINNVKNGAMMLPPQLTAYGRYWGALARVDCLHFEACYYQPLEWCIANGFDTFEGGAQGEHKMARALLPVKTTSAHWLAHPAFADAVERFLEREGDGIDHYVNDLEQRSPFKQPPPQQAA
;
A
#
# COMPACT_ATOMS: atom_id res chain seq x y z
N MET A 1 13.53 -37.93 26.16
CA MET A 1 12.18 -37.68 26.72
C MET A 1 12.19 -36.37 27.53
N GLN A 2 12.67 -35.28 26.95
CA GLN A 2 12.77 -33.97 27.65
C GLN A 2 12.46 -32.74 26.78
N SER A 3 11.90 -32.95 25.57
CA SER A 3 11.63 -31.83 24.64
C SER A 3 10.14 -31.46 24.42
N LYS A 4 9.21 -32.08 25.18
CA LYS A 4 7.76 -31.80 25.05
C LYS A 4 7.17 -30.91 26.15
N SER A 5 7.94 -30.62 27.24
CA SER A 5 7.44 -29.79 28.34
C SER A 5 7.64 -28.29 28.12
N ASP A 6 8.61 -27.88 27.30
CA ASP A 6 8.96 -26.46 27.14
C ASP A 6 8.08 -25.75 26.07
N GLU A 7 7.51 -26.48 25.11
CA GLU A 7 6.56 -25.91 24.13
C GLU A 7 5.17 -25.67 24.74
N ASP A 8 4.72 -26.52 25.65
CA ASP A 8 3.42 -26.34 26.32
C ASP A 8 3.42 -25.16 27.32
N ASP A 9 4.56 -24.89 27.98
CA ASP A 9 4.68 -23.77 28.91
C ASP A 9 4.76 -22.39 28.19
N SER A 10 5.34 -22.34 26.99
CA SER A 10 5.37 -21.11 26.17
C SER A 10 3.99 -20.76 25.59
N ALA A 11 3.21 -21.77 25.18
CA ALA A 11 1.86 -21.61 24.69
C ALA A 11 0.88 -21.15 25.79
N LEU A 12 1.00 -21.73 26.99
CA LEU A 12 0.19 -21.37 28.16
C LEU A 12 0.53 -19.96 28.71
N LYS A 13 1.79 -19.52 28.58
CA LYS A 13 2.20 -18.18 28.94
C LYS A 13 1.66 -17.15 27.96
N SER A 14 1.73 -17.45 26.63
CA SER A 14 1.14 -16.63 25.56
C SER A 14 -0.39 -16.50 25.70
N GLU A 15 -1.10 -17.57 26.10
CA GLU A 15 -2.55 -17.50 26.33
C GLU A 15 -2.93 -16.71 27.60
N ARG A 16 -2.12 -16.75 28.65
CA ARG A 16 -2.34 -15.94 29.87
C ARG A 16 -2.08 -14.46 29.61
N ASP A 17 -1.03 -14.13 28.87
CA ASP A 17 -0.69 -12.75 28.53
C ASP A 17 -1.71 -12.15 27.54
N ASN A 18 -2.23 -12.94 26.58
CA ASN A 18 -3.33 -12.52 25.70
C ASN A 18 -4.67 -12.36 26.45
N LYS A 19 -4.93 -13.13 27.51
CA LYS A 19 -6.14 -12.97 28.34
C LYS A 19 -6.05 -11.75 29.25
N ALA A 20 -4.87 -11.37 29.71
CA ALA A 20 -4.64 -10.16 30.50
C ALA A 20 -4.76 -8.88 29.67
N LEU A 21 -4.33 -8.90 28.38
CA LEU A 21 -4.50 -7.81 27.41
C LEU A 21 -5.94 -7.64 26.90
N GLY A 22 -6.76 -8.71 26.95
CA GLY A 22 -8.12 -8.72 26.41
C GLY A 22 -9.23 -8.17 27.32
N THR A 23 -8.96 -7.90 28.61
CA THR A 23 -10.02 -7.64 29.60
C THR A 23 -10.01 -6.23 30.21
N MET A 24 -9.13 -5.31 29.83
CA MET A 24 -8.99 -4.02 30.55
C MET A 24 -9.45 -2.76 29.79
N TRP A 25 -9.92 -2.83 28.57
CA TRP A 25 -10.27 -1.62 27.81
C TRP A 25 -11.62 -1.71 27.10
N SER A 26 -12.67 -1.35 27.79
CA SER A 26 -13.91 -0.84 27.22
C SER A 26 -13.88 0.69 27.34
N GLU A 27 -13.83 1.40 26.22
CA GLU A 27 -13.99 2.86 26.08
C GLU A 27 -13.17 3.75 27.05
N LYS A 28 -11.90 4.01 26.75
CA LYS A 28 -11.21 5.16 27.35
C LYS A 28 -11.62 6.43 26.61
N THR A 29 -12.46 7.21 27.24
CA THR A 29 -12.78 8.56 26.77
C THR A 29 -11.69 9.51 27.24
N VAL A 30 -10.78 9.91 26.35
CA VAL A 30 -9.88 11.05 26.60
C VAL A 30 -10.65 12.30 26.20
N LYS A 31 -11.14 13.06 27.18
CA LYS A 31 -11.81 14.34 26.92
C LYS A 31 -10.77 15.43 26.73
N ASN A 32 -10.60 15.91 25.52
CA ASN A 32 -10.01 17.22 25.30
C ASN A 32 -11.06 18.29 25.58
N ILE A 33 -10.81 19.13 26.61
CA ILE A 33 -11.82 20.03 27.20
C ILE A 33 -12.14 21.22 26.27
N GLU A 34 -11.26 21.55 25.30
CA GLU A 34 -11.43 22.76 24.48
C GLU A 34 -12.37 22.59 23.27
N ASN A 35 -12.54 21.38 22.71
CA ASN A 35 -13.31 21.18 21.47
C ASN A 35 -14.30 20.00 21.47
N ASN A 36 -14.64 19.40 22.62
CA ASN A 36 -15.58 18.27 22.75
C ASN A 36 -15.23 17.00 21.91
N TYR A 37 -13.95 16.76 21.62
CA TYR A 37 -13.54 15.53 20.97
C TYR A 37 -13.44 14.36 21.94
N VAL A 38 -13.88 13.19 21.47
CA VAL A 38 -13.80 11.91 22.20
C VAL A 38 -13.00 10.94 21.35
N ILE A 39 -11.95 10.33 21.94
CA ILE A 39 -11.17 9.28 21.31
C ILE A 39 -11.67 7.94 21.81
N ARG A 40 -11.91 7.01 20.87
CA ARG A 40 -12.26 5.64 21.17
C ARG A 40 -11.29 4.69 20.48
N VAL A 41 -10.87 3.65 21.19
CA VAL A 41 -10.05 2.57 20.64
C VAL A 41 -10.90 1.31 20.60
N VAL A 42 -11.12 0.78 19.41
CA VAL A 42 -11.94 -0.41 19.21
C VAL A 42 -11.08 -1.58 18.72
N ASN A 43 -11.52 -2.81 19.00
CA ASN A 43 -10.72 -4.01 18.81
C ASN A 43 -10.95 -4.70 17.46
N SER A 44 -11.84 -4.16 16.66
CA SER A 44 -12.18 -4.70 15.35
C SER A 44 -12.52 -3.57 14.38
N PRO A 45 -12.17 -3.68 13.08
CA PRO A 45 -12.70 -2.79 12.06
C PRO A 45 -14.24 -2.82 12.01
N LEU A 46 -14.87 -3.95 12.39
CA LEU A 46 -16.31 -4.12 12.37
C LEU A 46 -17.05 -3.30 13.43
N ASP A 47 -16.33 -2.76 14.41
CA ASP A 47 -16.87 -1.85 15.43
C ASP A 47 -16.98 -0.39 14.91
N VAL A 48 -16.52 -0.12 13.66
CA VAL A 48 -16.63 1.18 13.00
C VAL A 48 -17.55 1.06 11.79
N GLU A 49 -18.49 1.99 11.67
CA GLU A 49 -19.42 2.00 10.54
C GLU A 49 -18.71 2.16 9.20
N ASN A 50 -18.93 1.21 8.28
CA ASN A 50 -18.34 1.19 6.94
C ASN A 50 -18.53 2.52 6.19
N HIS A 51 -19.77 3.03 6.18
CA HIS A 51 -20.10 4.25 5.47
C HIS A 51 -19.33 5.47 6.03
N ALA A 52 -19.24 5.60 7.35
CA ALA A 52 -18.54 6.71 8.01
C ALA A 52 -17.03 6.65 7.72
N TRP A 53 -16.43 5.45 7.80
CA TRP A 53 -15.03 5.24 7.45
C TRP A 53 -14.74 5.61 5.99
N ASN A 54 -15.50 5.05 5.05
CA ASN A 54 -15.29 5.29 3.61
C ASN A 54 -15.62 6.73 3.21
N ALA A 55 -16.51 7.44 3.92
CA ALA A 55 -16.76 8.85 3.71
C ALA A 55 -15.54 9.70 4.12
N LEU A 56 -14.91 9.41 5.27
CA LEU A 56 -13.63 10.03 5.66
C LEU A 56 -12.52 9.73 4.66
N LEU A 57 -12.41 8.47 4.21
CA LEU A 57 -11.40 8.10 3.20
C LEU A 57 -11.60 8.86 1.89
N ALA A 58 -12.83 9.01 1.41
CA ALA A 58 -13.13 9.78 0.21
C ALA A 58 -12.78 11.27 0.36
N ALA A 59 -12.90 11.81 1.58
CA ALA A 59 -12.60 13.21 1.86
C ALA A 59 -11.09 13.52 1.86
N GLN A 60 -10.21 12.49 1.90
CA GLN A 60 -8.75 12.70 1.87
C GLN A 60 -8.24 13.13 0.48
N ARG A 61 -9.08 13.05 -0.54
CA ARG A 61 -8.72 13.45 -1.91
C ARG A 61 -9.81 14.31 -2.52
N ASP A 62 -9.42 15.39 -3.18
CA ASP A 62 -10.37 16.32 -3.84
C ASP A 62 -11.17 15.65 -4.98
N ASP A 63 -10.62 14.60 -5.58
CA ASP A 63 -11.28 13.83 -6.64
C ASP A 63 -12.18 12.69 -6.12
N GLY A 64 -12.22 12.47 -4.81
CA GLY A 64 -13.02 11.42 -4.16
C GLY A 64 -12.64 9.99 -4.53
N VAL A 65 -11.47 9.78 -5.13
CA VAL A 65 -10.95 8.45 -5.48
C VAL A 65 -10.50 7.71 -4.22
N LEU A 66 -10.99 6.50 -4.03
CA LEU A 66 -10.64 5.66 -2.88
C LEU A 66 -9.38 4.83 -3.15
N ASN A 67 -8.44 4.86 -2.20
CA ASN A 67 -7.39 3.86 -2.12
C ASN A 67 -8.00 2.53 -1.67
N PRO A 68 -7.96 1.46 -2.48
CA PRO A 68 -8.64 0.20 -2.17
C PRO A 68 -8.15 -0.45 -0.87
N PHE A 69 -6.89 -0.24 -0.49
CA PHE A 69 -6.28 -0.86 0.69
C PHE A 69 -6.61 -0.15 2.02
N MET A 70 -7.21 1.03 1.95
CA MET A 70 -7.72 1.77 3.10
C MET A 70 -9.25 1.74 3.19
N ARG A 71 -9.93 1.10 2.26
CA ARG A 71 -11.38 0.88 2.36
C ARG A 71 -11.70 0.01 3.57
N HIS A 72 -12.82 0.31 4.20
CA HIS A 72 -13.30 -0.49 5.34
C HIS A 72 -13.43 -1.98 4.98
N GLU A 73 -13.94 -2.30 3.80
CA GLU A 73 -14.13 -3.67 3.31
C GLU A 73 -12.82 -4.45 3.25
N TYR A 74 -11.72 -3.78 2.82
CA TYR A 74 -10.38 -4.38 2.79
C TYR A 74 -9.89 -4.73 4.20
N LEU A 75 -10.01 -3.78 5.13
CA LEU A 75 -9.58 -3.95 6.52
C LEU A 75 -10.43 -4.98 7.25
N ALA A 76 -11.75 -5.00 7.01
CA ALA A 76 -12.67 -6.01 7.50
C ALA A 76 -12.31 -7.41 6.98
N ALA A 77 -12.04 -7.54 5.66
CA ALA A 77 -11.61 -8.81 5.08
C ALA A 77 -10.29 -9.32 5.67
N MET A 78 -9.31 -8.43 5.95
CA MET A 78 -8.07 -8.80 6.64
C MET A 78 -8.33 -9.38 8.04
N HIS A 79 -9.26 -8.80 8.77
CA HIS A 79 -9.64 -9.23 10.11
C HIS A 79 -10.41 -10.55 10.10
N GLU A 80 -11.52 -10.60 9.35
CA GLU A 80 -12.44 -11.72 9.33
C GLU A 80 -11.86 -13.00 8.71
N SER A 81 -10.96 -12.87 7.72
CA SER A 81 -10.25 -14.01 7.12
C SER A 81 -9.14 -14.58 8.02
N GLY A 82 -8.87 -13.93 9.15
CA GLY A 82 -7.77 -14.31 10.03
C GLY A 82 -6.38 -13.88 9.54
N SER A 83 -6.29 -13.12 8.42
CA SER A 83 -5.00 -12.71 7.83
C SER A 83 -4.28 -11.66 8.69
N ALA A 84 -5.01 -10.70 9.29
CA ALA A 84 -4.46 -9.72 10.22
C ALA A 84 -5.17 -9.80 11.58
N THR A 85 -4.68 -10.66 12.44
CA THR A 85 -5.25 -10.97 13.77
C THR A 85 -4.14 -11.17 14.81
N PRO A 86 -4.46 -11.28 16.10
CA PRO A 86 -3.45 -11.58 17.13
C PRO A 86 -2.62 -12.84 16.84
N LYS A 87 -3.21 -13.86 16.21
CA LYS A 87 -2.51 -15.11 15.83
C LYS A 87 -1.41 -14.89 14.79
N THR A 88 -1.55 -13.87 13.97
CA THR A 88 -0.57 -13.49 12.93
C THR A 88 0.29 -12.28 13.36
N GLY A 89 0.24 -11.92 14.65
CA GLY A 89 0.98 -10.79 15.22
C GLY A 89 0.47 -9.42 14.81
N TRP A 90 -0.80 -9.32 14.36
CA TRP A 90 -1.49 -8.08 14.00
C TRP A 90 -2.74 -7.92 14.87
N THR A 91 -2.60 -7.40 16.09
CA THR A 91 -3.74 -7.20 16.98
C THR A 91 -4.39 -5.85 16.68
N PRO A 92 -5.63 -5.81 16.14
CA PRO A 92 -6.27 -4.55 15.75
C PRO A 92 -6.58 -3.68 16.96
N ARG A 93 -6.37 -2.38 16.80
CA ARG A 93 -6.71 -1.29 17.72
C ARG A 93 -7.09 -0.08 16.89
N PHE A 94 -8.27 -0.10 16.30
CA PHE A 94 -8.74 1.01 15.47
C PHE A 94 -9.01 2.22 16.36
N VAL A 95 -8.35 3.33 16.07
CA VAL A 95 -8.51 4.58 16.81
C VAL A 95 -9.45 5.49 16.05
N THR A 96 -10.46 6.00 16.74
CA THR A 96 -11.48 6.88 16.17
C THR A 96 -11.60 8.15 17.00
N LEU A 97 -11.72 9.28 16.31
CA LEU A 97 -11.93 10.61 16.88
C LEU A 97 -13.36 11.06 16.59
N TRP A 98 -14.11 11.39 17.62
CA TRP A 98 -15.53 11.76 17.52
C TRP A 98 -15.75 13.18 18.00
N GLN A 99 -16.59 13.92 17.27
CA GLN A 99 -17.13 15.21 17.71
C GLN A 99 -18.65 15.07 17.84
N GLY A 100 -19.14 14.95 19.06
CA GLY A 100 -20.52 14.51 19.30
C GLY A 100 -20.74 13.09 18.76
N GLU A 101 -21.66 12.93 17.83
CA GLU A 101 -21.97 11.67 17.16
C GLU A 101 -21.29 11.52 15.78
N GLU A 102 -20.54 12.54 15.32
CA GLU A 102 -19.86 12.51 14.04
C GLU A 102 -18.45 11.96 14.15
N LEU A 103 -18.09 11.05 13.25
CA LEU A 103 -16.72 10.55 13.09
C LEU A 103 -15.85 11.62 12.44
N ALA A 104 -14.97 12.25 13.22
CA ALA A 104 -14.11 13.33 12.79
C ALA A 104 -12.74 12.86 12.29
N GLY A 105 -12.28 11.71 12.80
CA GLY A 105 -11.04 11.10 12.36
C GLY A 105 -10.97 9.61 12.71
N ALA A 106 -10.15 8.87 11.99
CA ALA A 106 -9.92 7.45 12.22
C ALA A 106 -8.58 6.96 11.67
N CYS A 107 -8.01 5.92 12.28
CA CYS A 107 -6.88 5.19 11.71
C CYS A 107 -6.90 3.70 12.08
N ALA A 108 -6.32 2.88 11.19
CA ALA A 108 -6.17 1.45 11.39
C ALA A 108 -4.85 1.17 12.10
N LEU A 109 -4.86 1.18 13.43
CA LEU A 109 -3.72 0.84 14.27
C LEU A 109 -3.73 -0.64 14.62
N TYR A 110 -2.54 -1.23 14.70
CA TYR A 110 -2.31 -2.60 15.13
C TYR A 110 -1.20 -2.66 16.19
N LEU A 111 -1.37 -3.47 17.21
CA LEU A 111 -0.27 -3.90 18.05
C LEU A 111 0.46 -5.04 17.39
N LYS A 112 1.78 -4.88 17.20
CA LYS A 112 2.63 -5.83 16.48
C LYS A 112 3.54 -6.56 17.45
N THR A 113 3.57 -7.89 17.34
CA THR A 113 4.51 -8.74 18.11
C THR A 113 5.80 -9.07 17.33
N HIS A 114 5.90 -8.63 16.08
CA HIS A 114 7.04 -8.77 15.17
C HIS A 114 6.91 -7.82 14.00
N SER A 115 7.97 -7.58 13.20
CA SER A 115 7.97 -6.65 12.07
C SER A 115 7.72 -7.31 10.70
N TYR A 116 7.23 -8.55 10.64
CA TYR A 116 6.88 -9.19 9.37
C TYR A 116 5.64 -8.55 8.73
N GLY A 117 5.70 -8.38 7.39
CA GLY A 117 4.60 -7.87 6.58
C GLY A 117 4.46 -6.33 6.57
N GLU A 118 5.45 -5.60 7.10
CA GLU A 118 5.45 -4.13 7.19
C GLU A 118 6.13 -3.45 5.99
N TYR A 119 7.14 -4.08 5.40
CA TYR A 119 7.95 -3.57 4.28
C TYR A 119 8.79 -2.31 4.59
N VAL A 120 8.76 -1.81 5.82
CA VAL A 120 9.70 -0.83 6.37
C VAL A 120 10.47 -1.52 7.48
N PHE A 121 11.77 -1.73 7.28
CA PHE A 121 12.56 -2.62 8.13
C PHE A 121 13.14 -1.87 9.33
N ASP A 122 12.72 -2.23 10.53
CA ASP A 122 13.19 -1.70 11.80
C ASP A 122 13.94 -2.73 12.66
N HIS A 123 14.43 -3.80 12.05
CA HIS A 123 15.14 -4.87 12.75
C HIS A 123 16.37 -4.37 13.53
N ALA A 124 17.06 -3.34 13.01
CA ALA A 124 18.19 -2.74 13.72
C ALA A 124 17.76 -2.09 15.04
N TRP A 125 16.58 -1.47 15.06
CA TRP A 125 16.02 -0.85 16.27
C TRP A 125 15.60 -1.92 17.28
N ALA A 126 14.88 -2.95 16.83
CA ALA A 126 14.50 -4.07 17.70
C ALA A 126 15.74 -4.76 18.31
N ASN A 127 16.79 -5.00 17.53
CA ASN A 127 18.04 -5.57 18.01
C ASN A 127 18.74 -4.66 19.03
N ALA A 128 18.73 -3.34 18.83
CA ALA A 128 19.30 -2.39 19.76
C ALA A 128 18.56 -2.42 21.11
N TYR A 129 17.23 -2.45 21.12
CA TYR A 129 16.43 -2.61 22.34
C TYR A 129 16.80 -3.90 23.07
N GLN A 130 16.83 -5.03 22.37
CA GLN A 130 17.19 -6.34 22.95
C GLN A 130 18.60 -6.34 23.56
N GLN A 131 19.59 -5.73 22.90
CA GLN A 131 20.96 -5.62 23.41
C GLN A 131 21.06 -4.83 24.71
N HIS A 132 20.11 -3.92 24.95
CA HIS A 132 20.04 -3.13 26.18
C HIS A 132 19.05 -3.71 27.21
N GLY A 133 18.52 -4.91 26.98
CA GLY A 133 17.59 -5.58 27.88
C GLY A 133 16.21 -4.92 27.96
N LEU A 134 15.79 -4.23 26.88
CA LEU A 134 14.50 -3.56 26.77
C LEU A 134 13.60 -4.29 25.75
N ASP A 135 12.30 -4.30 26.03
CA ASP A 135 11.31 -4.87 25.13
C ASP A 135 10.97 -3.88 24.00
N TYR A 136 11.12 -4.31 22.76
CA TYR A 136 10.67 -3.56 21.58
C TYR A 136 9.24 -3.90 21.19
N TYR A 137 8.83 -5.14 21.39
CA TYR A 137 7.48 -5.62 21.10
C TYR A 137 6.67 -5.81 22.40
N PRO A 138 5.34 -5.57 22.38
CA PRO A 138 4.57 -5.10 21.24
C PRO A 138 4.85 -3.62 20.93
N LYS A 139 4.78 -3.26 19.64
CA LYS A 139 4.85 -1.89 19.16
C LYS A 139 3.53 -1.49 18.47
N ALA A 140 3.24 -0.20 18.38
CA ALA A 140 2.10 0.33 17.65
C ALA A 140 2.44 0.56 16.18
N LEU A 141 1.52 0.17 15.29
CA LEU A 141 1.68 0.31 13.84
C LEU A 141 0.39 0.79 13.19
N VAL A 142 0.43 1.91 12.47
CA VAL A 142 -0.64 2.39 11.59
C VAL A 142 -0.25 2.06 10.15
N ALA A 143 -0.93 1.10 9.54
CA ALA A 143 -0.65 0.63 8.18
C ALA A 143 -1.82 -0.15 7.59
N ALA A 144 -1.87 -0.28 6.26
CA ALA A 144 -2.63 -1.34 5.62
C ALA A 144 -1.83 -2.64 5.73
N PRO A 145 -2.35 -3.72 6.36
CA PRO A 145 -1.58 -4.94 6.57
C PRO A 145 -1.06 -5.55 5.27
N PHE A 146 0.19 -6.01 5.27
CA PHE A 146 0.86 -6.66 4.13
C PHE A 146 0.87 -5.85 2.83
N THR A 147 0.77 -4.50 2.93
CA THR A 147 0.49 -3.65 1.77
C THR A 147 1.39 -2.42 1.74
N PRO A 148 2.49 -2.45 0.97
CA PRO A 148 3.42 -1.31 0.82
C PRO A 148 2.91 -0.32 -0.23
N VAL A 149 1.71 0.21 -0.05
CA VAL A 149 1.08 1.19 -0.94
C VAL A 149 0.96 2.51 -0.20
N PRO A 150 1.49 3.63 -0.71
CA PRO A 150 1.32 4.95 -0.11
C PRO A 150 -0.14 5.43 -0.10
N GLY A 151 -0.46 6.30 0.86
CA GLY A 151 -1.77 6.95 0.94
C GLY A 151 -2.14 7.35 2.36
N ALA A 152 -3.28 7.99 2.52
CA ALA A 152 -3.79 8.45 3.81
C ALA A 152 -3.88 7.29 4.81
N ARG A 153 -3.24 7.47 5.95
CA ARG A 153 -3.30 6.56 7.11
C ARG A 153 -4.09 7.18 8.26
N LEU A 154 -4.12 8.50 8.31
CA LEU A 154 -4.85 9.30 9.26
C LEU A 154 -6.04 9.92 8.54
N LEU A 155 -7.18 9.26 8.58
CA LEU A 155 -8.41 9.78 7.98
C LEU A 155 -8.96 10.89 8.88
N ALA A 156 -9.05 12.12 8.38
CA ALA A 156 -9.55 13.25 9.15
C ALA A 156 -10.30 14.24 8.26
N ARG A 157 -11.23 15.01 8.84
CA ARG A 157 -12.00 16.03 8.13
C ARG A 157 -11.18 17.30 7.86
N SER A 158 -10.16 17.55 8.70
CA SER A 158 -9.29 18.73 8.62
C SER A 158 -7.86 18.40 9.03
N ALA A 159 -6.92 19.30 8.71
CA ALA A 159 -5.52 19.20 9.13
C ALA A 159 -5.38 19.21 10.67
N ASP A 160 -6.12 20.08 11.37
CA ASP A 160 -6.09 20.17 12.83
C ASP A 160 -6.56 18.86 13.49
N GLU A 161 -7.62 18.25 12.97
CA GLU A 161 -8.11 16.95 13.45
C GLU A 161 -7.11 15.81 13.18
N ARG A 162 -6.36 15.90 12.06
CA ARG A 162 -5.30 14.94 11.75
C ARG A 162 -4.14 15.06 12.73
N VAL A 163 -3.71 16.28 13.07
CA VAL A 163 -2.69 16.53 14.11
C VAL A 163 -3.17 16.04 15.48
N LEU A 164 -4.43 16.34 15.84
CA LEU A 164 -5.02 15.84 17.08
C LEU A 164 -5.04 14.31 17.14
N LEU A 165 -5.31 13.65 16.02
CA LEU A 165 -5.27 12.18 15.95
C LEU A 165 -3.85 11.64 16.19
N VAL A 166 -2.81 12.26 15.63
CA VAL A 166 -1.41 11.87 15.88
C VAL A 166 -1.05 12.05 17.35
N GLN A 167 -1.39 13.20 17.94
CA GLN A 167 -1.14 13.46 19.37
C GLN A 167 -1.86 12.44 20.26
N ALA A 168 -3.08 12.08 19.92
CA ALA A 168 -3.84 11.05 20.62
C ALA A 168 -3.18 9.67 20.53
N LEU A 169 -2.64 9.31 19.37
CA LEU A 169 -1.91 8.05 19.16
C LEU A 169 -0.66 8.00 20.04
N VAL A 170 0.13 9.07 20.08
CA VAL A 170 1.33 9.16 20.95
C VAL A 170 0.96 9.06 22.43
N ALA A 171 -0.07 9.80 22.85
CA ALA A 171 -0.57 9.74 24.22
C ALA A 171 -1.04 8.34 24.61
N TRP A 172 -1.81 7.68 23.73
CA TRP A 172 -2.27 6.32 23.94
C TRP A 172 -1.10 5.32 24.01
N CYS A 173 -0.11 5.43 23.11
CA CYS A 173 1.09 4.58 23.17
C CYS A 173 1.87 4.77 24.47
N THR A 174 1.94 5.99 24.98
CA THR A 174 2.59 6.31 26.26
C THR A 174 1.83 5.67 27.42
N ASP A 175 0.52 5.79 27.46
CA ASP A 175 -0.35 5.19 28.48
C ASP A 175 -0.28 3.65 28.50
N GLU A 176 -0.22 3.03 27.30
CA GLU A 176 -0.05 1.58 27.13
C GLU A 176 1.39 1.11 27.31
N GLN A 177 2.32 2.01 27.60
CA GLN A 177 3.75 1.72 27.78
C GLN A 177 4.39 1.00 26.57
N LEU A 178 3.96 1.35 25.36
CA LEU A 178 4.51 0.78 24.14
C LEU A 178 5.88 1.40 23.82
N SER A 179 6.76 0.61 23.21
CA SER A 179 8.11 1.04 22.84
C SER A 179 8.14 2.12 21.78
N SER A 180 7.18 2.05 20.84
CA SER A 180 7.19 2.90 19.64
C SER A 180 5.85 2.91 18.92
N LEU A 181 5.66 3.95 18.08
CA LEU A 181 4.58 4.12 17.12
C LEU A 181 5.18 4.33 15.73
N HIS A 182 4.64 3.63 14.73
CA HIS A 182 5.05 3.72 13.35
C HIS A 182 3.84 3.94 12.46
N LEU A 183 3.91 4.94 11.56
CA LEU A 183 2.92 5.15 10.50
C LEU A 183 3.62 4.90 9.16
N LEU A 184 3.20 3.89 8.41
CA LEU A 184 3.93 3.43 7.22
C LEU A 184 3.26 3.87 5.91
N PHE A 185 4.09 4.34 4.96
CA PHE A 185 3.65 4.75 3.63
C PHE A 185 2.57 5.82 3.66
N VAL A 186 2.79 6.83 4.48
CA VAL A 186 1.91 7.99 4.68
C VAL A 186 1.95 8.92 3.46
N ASP A 187 0.86 9.64 3.21
CA ASP A 187 0.80 10.70 2.20
C ASP A 187 1.29 12.06 2.75
N ASP A 188 1.29 13.09 1.92
CA ASP A 188 1.86 14.40 2.25
C ASP A 188 1.10 15.10 3.40
N ASP A 189 -0.22 14.94 3.47
CA ASP A 189 -1.02 15.51 4.56
C ASP A 189 -0.73 14.84 5.90
N ASP A 190 -0.56 13.52 5.89
CA ASP A 190 -0.14 12.76 7.07
C ASP A 190 1.30 13.11 7.48
N VAL A 191 2.21 13.32 6.50
CA VAL A 191 3.58 13.78 6.75
C VAL A 191 3.57 15.12 7.47
N ALA A 192 2.75 16.08 7.00
CA ALA A 192 2.62 17.38 7.63
C ALA A 192 2.14 17.28 9.08
N ALA A 193 1.09 16.50 9.34
CA ALA A 193 0.55 16.30 10.69
C ALA A 193 1.54 15.57 11.62
N CYS A 194 2.24 14.55 11.13
CA CYS A 194 3.26 13.83 11.89
C CYS A 194 4.45 14.74 12.23
N THR A 195 4.87 15.59 11.29
CA THR A 195 5.95 16.57 11.51
C THR A 195 5.55 17.58 12.56
N GLU A 196 4.35 18.13 12.49
CA GLU A 196 3.83 19.09 13.48
C GLU A 196 3.72 18.45 14.88
N ALA A 197 3.37 17.19 14.95
CA ALA A 197 3.32 16.43 16.20
C ALA A 197 4.71 15.94 16.70
N GLY A 198 5.80 16.24 15.97
CA GLY A 198 7.17 15.94 16.38
C GLY A 198 7.62 14.50 16.15
N LEU A 199 7.01 13.78 15.19
CA LEU A 199 7.46 12.46 14.79
C LEU A 199 8.66 12.55 13.83
N MET A 200 9.58 11.61 13.94
CA MET A 200 10.72 11.45 13.02
C MET A 200 10.25 10.89 11.68
N LEU A 201 10.75 11.41 10.58
CA LEU A 201 10.43 10.92 9.23
C LEU A 201 11.53 9.98 8.72
N ARG A 202 11.11 8.91 8.05
CA ARG A 202 11.98 7.99 7.34
C ARG A 202 11.55 7.85 5.89
N HIS A 203 12.52 7.91 4.99
CA HIS A 203 12.27 7.83 3.55
C HIS A 203 12.78 6.51 2.97
N THR A 204 12.02 5.98 1.99
CA THR A 204 12.44 4.85 1.17
C THR A 204 12.07 5.12 -0.29
N VAL A 205 12.46 4.23 -1.22
CA VAL A 205 12.21 4.42 -2.65
C VAL A 205 11.35 3.28 -3.18
N GLN A 206 10.29 3.63 -3.88
CA GLN A 206 9.49 2.74 -4.71
C GLN A 206 9.61 3.13 -6.18
N PHE A 207 9.00 2.35 -7.07
CA PHE A 207 9.06 2.59 -8.51
C PHE A 207 7.65 2.60 -9.09
N HIS A 208 7.24 3.76 -9.59
CA HIS A 208 5.91 3.98 -10.14
C HIS A 208 6.01 4.38 -11.62
N TRP A 209 5.06 3.96 -12.41
CA TRP A 209 4.88 4.42 -13.78
C TRP A 209 3.79 5.48 -13.84
N SER A 210 4.03 6.51 -14.64
CA SER A 210 3.07 7.58 -14.90
C SER A 210 2.65 7.54 -16.37
N ASN A 211 1.35 7.67 -16.62
CA ASN A 211 0.77 7.75 -17.96
C ASN A 211 0.87 9.18 -18.52
N LEU A 212 2.09 9.75 -18.47
CA LEU A 212 2.34 11.10 -18.96
C LEU A 212 3.39 11.06 -20.06
N ALA A 213 3.06 11.66 -21.21
CA ALA A 213 4.03 11.85 -22.28
C ALA A 213 5.18 12.78 -21.80
N PRO A 214 6.46 12.48 -22.12
CA PRO A 214 7.64 13.23 -21.61
C PRO A 214 7.59 14.74 -21.84
N ALA A 215 6.93 15.20 -22.90
CA ALA A 215 6.74 16.63 -23.18
C ALA A 215 5.85 17.35 -22.15
N ALA A 216 5.11 16.59 -21.34
CA ALA A 216 4.21 17.12 -20.31
C ALA A 216 4.83 17.13 -18.90
N GLN A 217 5.93 16.41 -18.69
CA GLN A 217 6.56 16.28 -17.37
C GLN A 217 7.15 17.60 -16.81
N PRO A 218 7.82 18.48 -17.54
CA PRO A 218 8.31 19.75 -17.00
C PRO A 218 7.25 20.82 -16.85
N ALA A 219 6.09 20.68 -17.48
CA ALA A 219 5.02 21.70 -17.43
C ALA A 219 4.16 21.62 -16.16
N ILE A 220 4.24 20.53 -15.39
CA ILE A 220 3.42 20.33 -14.18
C ILE A 220 3.84 21.29 -13.06
N ALA A 221 5.10 21.73 -13.04
CA ALA A 221 5.62 22.65 -12.02
C ALA A 221 5.20 24.13 -12.22
N ALA A 222 4.58 24.50 -13.34
CA ALA A 222 4.34 25.89 -13.71
C ALA A 222 3.00 26.17 -14.42
N ALA A 223 2.11 25.21 -14.64
CA ALA A 223 0.94 25.39 -15.49
C ALA A 223 -0.39 25.32 -14.74
N ASP A 224 -1.34 26.07 -15.27
CA ASP A 224 -2.76 26.03 -14.95
C ASP A 224 -3.26 24.59 -14.69
N LEU A 225 -3.62 24.30 -13.45
CA LEU A 225 -4.11 23.01 -12.96
C LEU A 225 -5.38 22.52 -13.71
N SER A 226 -5.96 23.34 -14.57
CA SER A 226 -7.12 23.00 -15.39
C SER A 226 -6.79 22.12 -16.61
N LEU A 227 -5.51 22.02 -17.02
CA LEU A 227 -5.09 21.27 -18.19
C LEU A 227 -4.36 19.96 -17.76
N ARG A 228 -5.01 18.82 -17.95
CA ARG A 228 -4.32 17.54 -17.77
C ARG A 228 -3.17 17.40 -18.77
N PRO A 229 -2.00 16.96 -18.31
CA PRO A 229 -0.91 16.58 -19.21
C PRO A 229 -1.38 15.50 -20.20
N ALA A 230 -0.84 15.53 -21.42
CA ALA A 230 -1.18 14.54 -22.45
C ALA A 230 -0.75 13.14 -21.97
N ARG A 231 -1.70 12.20 -21.94
CA ARG A 231 -1.46 10.79 -21.67
C ARG A 231 -0.94 10.10 -22.94
N PHE A 232 -0.29 8.94 -22.76
CA PHE A 232 -0.01 8.07 -23.88
C PHE A 232 -1.32 7.56 -24.49
N SER A 233 -1.46 7.68 -25.81
CA SER A 233 -2.65 7.22 -26.52
C SER A 233 -2.65 5.70 -26.78
N THR A 234 -1.48 5.09 -26.85
CA THR A 234 -1.28 3.66 -27.09
C THR A 234 -0.01 3.16 -26.39
N PHE A 235 0.10 1.86 -26.21
CA PHE A 235 1.33 1.24 -25.71
C PHE A 235 2.51 1.46 -26.66
N ASP A 236 2.30 1.50 -27.97
CA ASP A 236 3.35 1.84 -28.93
C ASP A 236 3.82 3.29 -28.82
N ALA A 237 2.93 4.24 -28.53
CA ALA A 237 3.29 5.62 -28.22
C ALA A 237 4.16 5.70 -26.97
N PHE A 238 3.80 4.95 -25.92
CA PHE A 238 4.64 4.79 -24.73
C PHE A 238 6.02 4.21 -25.08
N LEU A 239 6.08 3.09 -25.82
CA LEU A 239 7.37 2.52 -26.26
C LEU A 239 8.20 3.50 -27.09
N ALA A 240 7.54 4.31 -27.93
CA ALA A 240 8.23 5.31 -28.75
C ALA A 240 8.90 6.42 -27.92
N SER A 241 8.44 6.69 -26.70
CA SER A 241 9.05 7.65 -25.78
C SER A 241 10.36 7.16 -25.14
N LEU A 242 10.56 5.85 -25.12
CA LEU A 242 11.74 5.23 -24.51
C LEU A 242 12.99 5.31 -25.40
N THR A 243 14.15 5.21 -24.80
CA THR A 243 15.42 5.02 -25.54
C THR A 243 15.37 3.75 -26.39
N GLN A 244 16.17 3.71 -27.45
CA GLN A 244 16.15 2.60 -28.42
C GLN A 244 16.41 1.25 -27.75
N ASP A 245 17.39 1.20 -26.82
CA ASP A 245 17.77 -0.04 -26.15
C ASP A 245 16.66 -0.56 -25.23
N LYS A 246 16.01 0.33 -24.47
CA LYS A 246 14.89 -0.06 -23.59
C LYS A 246 13.71 -0.57 -24.40
N ARG A 247 13.33 0.14 -25.46
CA ARG A 247 12.28 -0.28 -26.38
C ARG A 247 12.58 -1.63 -27.04
N LYS A 248 13.83 -1.83 -27.54
CA LYS A 248 14.27 -3.10 -28.12
C LYS A 248 14.15 -4.24 -27.12
N LYS A 249 14.63 -4.02 -25.88
CA LYS A 249 14.58 -5.00 -24.80
C LYS A 249 13.14 -5.41 -24.47
N ILE A 250 12.22 -4.45 -24.29
CA ILE A 250 10.80 -4.74 -24.00
C ILE A 250 10.18 -5.58 -25.14
N ARG A 251 10.39 -5.19 -26.40
CA ARG A 251 9.88 -5.94 -27.54
C ARG A 251 10.44 -7.36 -27.62
N GLN A 252 11.71 -7.54 -27.25
CA GLN A 252 12.34 -8.86 -27.22
C GLN A 252 11.76 -9.73 -26.09
N GLU A 253 11.54 -9.16 -24.90
CA GLU A 253 10.95 -9.88 -23.77
C GLU A 253 9.50 -10.31 -24.09
N ARG A 254 8.68 -9.43 -24.67
CA ARG A 254 7.32 -9.75 -25.11
C ARG A 254 7.31 -10.85 -26.20
N ARG A 255 8.24 -10.76 -27.15
CA ARG A 255 8.35 -11.79 -28.20
C ARG A 255 8.67 -13.16 -27.65
N LYS A 256 9.58 -13.28 -26.68
CA LYS A 256 9.92 -14.56 -26.05
C LYS A 256 8.69 -15.24 -25.43
N VAL A 257 7.80 -14.46 -24.83
CA VAL A 257 6.55 -14.98 -24.26
C VAL A 257 5.59 -15.44 -25.37
N ALA A 258 5.45 -14.66 -26.46
CA ALA A 258 4.63 -15.02 -27.60
C ALA A 258 5.18 -16.27 -28.34
N ASP A 259 6.50 -16.35 -28.53
CA ASP A 259 7.17 -17.50 -29.18
C ASP A 259 7.07 -18.81 -28.35
N ALA A 260 6.69 -18.70 -27.08
CA ALA A 260 6.37 -19.82 -26.20
C ALA A 260 4.87 -20.18 -26.19
N ASP A 261 4.11 -19.73 -27.19
CA ASP A 261 2.67 -19.98 -27.37
C ASP A 261 1.81 -19.49 -26.16
N ILE A 262 2.28 -18.42 -25.47
CA ILE A 262 1.54 -17.83 -24.35
C ILE A 262 0.69 -16.66 -24.86
N THR A 263 -0.58 -16.71 -24.50
CA THR A 263 -1.55 -15.61 -24.67
C THR A 263 -2.05 -15.13 -23.31
N PHE A 264 -2.58 -13.90 -23.28
CA PHE A 264 -3.16 -13.34 -22.07
C PHE A 264 -4.63 -13.05 -22.25
N ARG A 265 -5.41 -13.36 -21.23
CA ARG A 265 -6.73 -12.76 -21.00
C ARG A 265 -6.75 -12.01 -19.68
N HIS A 266 -7.67 -11.09 -19.54
CA HIS A 266 -7.92 -10.43 -18.26
C HIS A 266 -9.41 -10.47 -17.93
N ALA A 267 -9.70 -10.44 -16.63
CA ALA A 267 -11.04 -10.32 -16.10
C ALA A 267 -11.05 -9.26 -14.97
N ARG A 268 -12.14 -8.50 -14.87
CA ARG A 268 -12.26 -7.42 -13.89
C ARG A 268 -13.55 -7.57 -13.08
N GLY A 269 -13.46 -7.29 -11.79
CA GLY A 269 -14.62 -7.24 -10.93
C GLY A 269 -15.38 -8.55 -10.88
N THR A 270 -16.66 -8.50 -11.16
CA THR A 270 -17.55 -9.66 -11.19
C THR A 270 -17.30 -10.64 -12.34
N ASP A 271 -16.51 -10.24 -13.34
CA ASP A 271 -16.15 -11.12 -14.46
C ASP A 271 -15.04 -12.12 -14.08
N ILE A 272 -14.37 -11.90 -12.93
CA ILE A 272 -13.41 -12.87 -12.40
C ILE A 272 -14.20 -14.03 -11.80
N THR A 273 -14.17 -15.19 -12.44
CA THR A 273 -14.93 -16.35 -12.02
C THR A 273 -14.34 -17.01 -10.76
N THR A 274 -15.09 -17.88 -10.12
CA THR A 274 -14.60 -18.65 -8.96
C THR A 274 -13.39 -19.51 -9.34
N GLU A 275 -13.43 -20.12 -10.55
CA GLU A 275 -12.33 -20.93 -11.10
C GLU A 275 -11.07 -20.07 -11.32
N ASP A 276 -11.23 -18.82 -11.77
CA ASP A 276 -10.12 -17.88 -11.93
C ASP A 276 -9.50 -17.52 -10.58
N TRP A 277 -10.33 -17.26 -9.58
CA TRP A 277 -9.85 -17.00 -8.22
C TRP A 277 -9.13 -18.20 -7.61
N ASP A 278 -9.63 -19.42 -7.83
CA ASP A 278 -9.01 -20.65 -7.34
C ASP A 278 -7.67 -20.91 -8.05
N PHE A 279 -7.62 -20.62 -9.36
CA PHE A 279 -6.37 -20.72 -10.11
C PHE A 279 -5.35 -19.67 -9.65
N PHE A 280 -5.79 -18.43 -9.48
CA PHE A 280 -4.96 -17.37 -8.92
C PHE A 280 -4.39 -17.77 -7.56
N TYR A 281 -5.23 -18.27 -6.65
CA TYR A 281 -4.78 -18.61 -5.31
C TYR A 281 -3.72 -19.72 -5.32
N ARG A 282 -3.87 -20.74 -6.17
CA ARG A 282 -2.83 -21.78 -6.36
C ARG A 282 -1.50 -21.19 -6.85
N CYS A 283 -1.54 -20.23 -7.74
CA CYS A 283 -0.33 -19.54 -8.20
C CYS A 283 0.29 -18.69 -7.08
N TYR A 284 -0.55 -17.97 -6.32
CA TYR A 284 -0.15 -17.12 -5.20
C TYR A 284 0.53 -17.93 -4.09
N GLU A 285 -0.11 -18.97 -3.58
CA GLU A 285 0.44 -19.79 -2.50
C GLU A 285 1.75 -20.48 -2.91
N ARG A 286 1.85 -20.94 -4.16
CA ARG A 286 3.08 -21.54 -4.67
C ARG A 286 4.26 -20.59 -4.59
N THR A 287 4.07 -19.31 -4.95
CA THR A 287 5.12 -18.30 -4.85
C THR A 287 5.66 -18.18 -3.43
N TYR A 288 4.79 -18.22 -2.42
CA TYR A 288 5.21 -18.16 -1.03
C TYR A 288 5.96 -19.42 -0.59
N TYR A 289 5.45 -20.59 -0.94
CA TYR A 289 6.12 -21.86 -0.60
C TYR A 289 7.49 -22.01 -1.27
N GLU A 290 7.63 -21.55 -2.52
CA GLU A 290 8.93 -21.52 -3.21
C GLU A 290 9.96 -20.61 -2.51
N HIS A 291 9.49 -19.59 -1.76
CA HIS A 291 10.35 -18.73 -0.94
C HIS A 291 10.45 -19.20 0.53
N GLY A 292 9.95 -20.38 0.87
CA GLY A 292 10.04 -20.97 2.21
C GLY A 292 9.09 -20.35 3.24
N ASN A 293 8.05 -19.65 2.81
CA ASN A 293 7.06 -19.00 3.67
C ASN A 293 5.66 -19.53 3.41
N ALA A 294 4.79 -19.49 4.42
CA ALA A 294 3.36 -19.62 4.21
C ALA A 294 2.76 -18.32 3.65
N PRO A 295 1.70 -18.39 2.83
CA PRO A 295 1.02 -17.19 2.34
C PRO A 295 0.42 -16.38 3.49
N TYR A 296 0.63 -15.06 3.46
CA TYR A 296 0.04 -14.14 4.45
C TYR A 296 -1.47 -14.05 4.35
N LEU A 297 -2.02 -14.15 3.14
CA LEU A 297 -3.44 -13.99 2.85
C LEU A 297 -4.06 -15.34 2.52
N SER A 298 -5.20 -15.64 3.14
CA SER A 298 -5.93 -16.88 2.90
C SER A 298 -6.80 -16.82 1.64
N ARG A 299 -7.27 -17.96 1.14
CA ARG A 299 -8.26 -17.99 0.05
C ARG A 299 -9.58 -17.30 0.46
N ASP A 300 -9.94 -17.35 1.76
CA ASP A 300 -11.10 -16.67 2.32
C ASP A 300 -10.97 -15.14 2.21
N PHE A 301 -9.78 -14.58 2.45
CA PHE A 301 -9.53 -13.17 2.23
C PHE A 301 -9.92 -12.74 0.79
N PHE A 302 -9.46 -13.48 -0.22
CA PHE A 302 -9.77 -13.16 -1.61
C PHE A 302 -11.25 -13.38 -1.95
N ALA A 303 -11.92 -14.36 -1.33
CA ALA A 303 -13.38 -14.54 -1.48
C ALA A 303 -14.17 -13.35 -0.93
N ARG A 304 -13.75 -12.81 0.23
CA ARG A 304 -14.33 -11.60 0.80
C ARG A 304 -14.12 -10.38 -0.08
N MET A 305 -12.90 -10.22 -0.62
CA MET A 305 -12.59 -9.15 -1.55
C MET A 305 -13.46 -9.20 -2.82
N GLN A 306 -13.67 -10.41 -3.37
CA GLN A 306 -14.56 -10.63 -4.51
C GLN A 306 -16.01 -10.23 -4.18
N ALA A 307 -16.47 -10.53 -2.96
CA ALA A 307 -17.85 -10.28 -2.54
C ALA A 307 -18.13 -8.80 -2.21
N THR A 308 -17.17 -8.10 -1.60
CA THR A 308 -17.41 -6.77 -0.99
C THR A 308 -16.85 -5.60 -1.77
N MET A 309 -15.83 -5.81 -2.60
CA MET A 309 -15.21 -4.76 -3.43
C MET A 309 -14.67 -5.30 -4.76
N PRO A 310 -15.51 -5.99 -5.56
CA PRO A 310 -15.10 -6.60 -6.81
C PRO A 310 -14.54 -5.59 -7.80
N GLU A 311 -15.06 -4.37 -7.86
CA GLU A 311 -14.67 -3.30 -8.77
C GLU A 311 -13.19 -2.89 -8.67
N ASN A 312 -12.55 -3.21 -7.55
CA ASN A 312 -11.15 -2.91 -7.28
C ASN A 312 -10.16 -3.96 -7.78
N TRP A 313 -10.60 -5.05 -8.40
CA TRP A 313 -9.72 -6.15 -8.78
C TRP A 313 -9.69 -6.38 -10.28
N LEU A 314 -8.47 -6.56 -10.80
CA LEU A 314 -8.19 -6.90 -12.19
C LEU A 314 -7.16 -8.05 -12.20
N LEU A 315 -7.55 -9.17 -12.81
CA LEU A 315 -6.75 -10.37 -12.91
C LEU A 315 -6.29 -10.58 -14.34
N PHE A 316 -4.98 -10.68 -14.55
CA PHE A 316 -4.37 -11.15 -15.79
C PHE A 316 -4.03 -12.62 -15.65
N ILE A 317 -4.37 -13.41 -16.67
CA ILE A 317 -4.17 -14.85 -16.73
C ILE A 317 -3.37 -15.17 -17.99
N ALA A 318 -2.20 -15.77 -17.80
CA ALA A 318 -1.38 -16.29 -18.88
C ALA A 318 -1.84 -17.70 -19.22
N GLU A 319 -2.12 -17.97 -20.49
CA GLU A 319 -2.59 -19.24 -21.01
C GLU A 319 -1.61 -19.77 -22.06
N HIS A 320 -1.14 -21.00 -21.87
CA HIS A 320 -0.37 -21.72 -22.87
C HIS A 320 -1.31 -22.44 -23.82
N THR A 321 -1.09 -22.25 -25.11
CA THR A 321 -1.86 -22.91 -26.17
C THR A 321 -1.13 -24.20 -26.56
N ALA A 322 -1.74 -25.36 -26.29
CA ALA A 322 -1.19 -26.65 -26.67
C ALA A 322 -1.37 -26.92 -28.17
N ALA A 323 -0.69 -27.93 -28.70
CA ALA A 323 -0.73 -28.29 -30.12
C ALA A 323 -2.13 -28.66 -30.63
N ASP A 324 -3.03 -29.10 -29.75
CA ASP A 324 -4.45 -29.36 -30.04
C ASP A 324 -5.34 -28.11 -29.94
N SER A 325 -4.76 -26.93 -29.80
CA SER A 325 -5.42 -25.65 -29.59
C SER A 325 -6.14 -25.50 -28.24
N THR A 326 -5.96 -26.40 -27.31
CA THR A 326 -6.44 -26.23 -25.93
C THR A 326 -5.62 -25.18 -25.20
N LYS A 327 -6.29 -24.32 -24.44
CA LYS A 327 -5.66 -23.28 -23.62
C LYS A 327 -5.62 -23.72 -22.17
N GLN A 328 -4.45 -23.70 -21.59
CA GLN A 328 -4.25 -24.03 -20.19
C GLN A 328 -3.68 -22.84 -19.42
N PRO A 329 -4.30 -22.39 -18.34
CA PRO A 329 -3.78 -21.32 -17.52
C PRO A 329 -2.51 -21.79 -16.80
N ILE A 330 -1.45 -20.97 -16.85
CA ILE A 330 -0.13 -21.30 -16.30
C ILE A 330 0.39 -20.30 -15.28
N ALA A 331 -0.10 -19.06 -15.32
CA ALA A 331 0.33 -18.01 -14.41
C ALA A 331 -0.73 -16.91 -14.26
N THR A 332 -0.65 -16.14 -13.19
CA THR A 332 -1.55 -15.01 -12.93
C THR A 332 -0.81 -13.80 -12.37
N SER A 333 -1.35 -12.62 -12.67
CA SER A 333 -1.01 -11.36 -11.98
C SER A 333 -2.31 -10.67 -11.58
N LEU A 334 -2.53 -10.54 -10.26
CA LEU A 334 -3.66 -9.79 -9.71
C LEU A 334 -3.18 -8.41 -9.33
N ILE A 335 -3.81 -7.39 -9.90
CA ILE A 335 -3.60 -5.99 -9.53
C ILE A 335 -4.85 -5.42 -8.88
N ALA A 336 -4.65 -4.46 -7.98
CA ALA A 336 -5.74 -3.64 -7.50
C ALA A 336 -5.86 -2.38 -8.36
N VAL A 337 -7.06 -1.81 -8.43
CA VAL A 337 -7.32 -0.54 -9.11
C VAL A 337 -8.13 0.36 -8.20
N SER A 338 -7.83 1.65 -8.21
CA SER A 338 -8.67 2.64 -7.52
C SER A 338 -10.05 2.72 -8.17
N ALA A 339 -11.05 3.07 -7.37
CA ALA A 339 -12.41 3.29 -7.85
C ALA A 339 -12.95 4.60 -7.29
N THR A 340 -13.80 5.27 -8.04
CA THR A 340 -14.54 6.42 -7.54
C THR A 340 -15.63 5.92 -6.60
N ASN A 341 -15.86 6.65 -5.50
CA ASN A 341 -16.98 6.35 -4.62
C ASN A 341 -18.29 6.59 -5.38
N ALA A 342 -19.12 5.56 -5.54
CA ALA A 342 -20.43 5.68 -6.19
C ALA A 342 -21.35 6.69 -5.49
N LEU A 343 -21.17 6.91 -4.18
CA LEU A 343 -21.87 7.94 -3.39
C LEU A 343 -21.39 9.36 -3.73
N ALA A 344 -20.12 9.54 -4.07
CA ALA A 344 -19.58 10.82 -4.54
C ALA A 344 -20.05 11.13 -5.98
N SER A 345 -20.37 10.14 -6.78
CA SER A 345 -20.88 10.31 -8.16
C SER A 345 -22.31 10.87 -8.22
N GLY A 346 -23.07 10.80 -7.11
CA GLY A 346 -24.42 11.38 -6.97
C GLY A 346 -24.44 12.79 -6.39
N ILE A 347 -23.33 13.25 -5.80
CA ILE A 347 -23.15 14.62 -5.35
C ILE A 347 -22.64 15.38 -6.58
N ASN A 348 -23.51 16.23 -7.15
CA ASN A 348 -23.18 17.11 -8.28
C ASN A 348 -21.72 17.57 -8.21
N ASN A 349 -20.99 17.48 -9.34
CA ASN A 349 -19.57 17.83 -9.52
C ASN A 349 -19.16 19.28 -9.11
N VAL A 350 -19.75 19.82 -8.06
CA VAL A 350 -19.53 21.18 -7.59
C VAL A 350 -19.36 21.16 -6.08
N LYS A 351 -18.13 21.06 -5.61
CA LYS A 351 -17.78 21.44 -4.23
C LYS A 351 -17.57 22.96 -4.23
N ASN A 352 -18.44 23.71 -3.58
CA ASN A 352 -18.34 25.19 -3.42
C ASN A 352 -18.23 25.99 -4.74
N GLY A 353 -18.89 25.58 -5.83
CA GLY A 353 -18.84 26.31 -7.10
C GLY A 353 -17.57 26.11 -7.93
N ALA A 354 -16.61 25.34 -7.46
CA ALA A 354 -15.41 24.97 -8.22
C ALA A 354 -15.65 23.65 -9.00
N MET A 355 -15.23 23.62 -10.26
CA MET A 355 -15.25 22.42 -11.09
C MET A 355 -14.29 21.40 -10.48
N MET A 356 -14.78 20.23 -10.07
CA MET A 356 -13.92 19.17 -9.54
C MET A 356 -12.92 18.74 -10.61
N LEU A 357 -11.66 18.54 -10.20
CA LEU A 357 -10.66 17.93 -11.06
C LEU A 357 -11.13 16.53 -11.44
N PRO A 358 -10.91 16.09 -12.69
CA PRO A 358 -11.26 14.76 -13.08
C PRO A 358 -10.45 13.73 -12.26
N PRO A 359 -11.04 12.57 -11.89
CA PRO A 359 -10.41 11.61 -11.00
C PRO A 359 -9.06 11.12 -11.54
N GLN A 360 -8.03 11.07 -10.67
CA GLN A 360 -6.73 10.47 -10.96
C GLN A 360 -6.75 9.01 -10.56
N LEU A 361 -6.78 8.12 -11.56
CA LEU A 361 -6.89 6.69 -11.34
C LEU A 361 -5.52 6.04 -11.19
N THR A 362 -5.38 5.19 -10.17
CA THR A 362 -4.16 4.45 -9.88
C THR A 362 -4.42 2.95 -9.92
N ALA A 363 -3.50 2.23 -10.55
CA ALA A 363 -3.44 0.78 -10.51
C ALA A 363 -2.23 0.33 -9.68
N TYR A 364 -2.34 -0.81 -8.99
CA TYR A 364 -1.37 -1.28 -8.02
C TYR A 364 -0.98 -2.72 -8.32
N GLY A 365 0.28 -2.96 -8.71
CA GLY A 365 0.84 -4.29 -8.87
C GLY A 365 0.98 -4.98 -7.52
N ARG A 366 0.31 -6.13 -7.34
CA ARG A 366 0.25 -6.76 -6.02
C ARG A 366 0.72 -8.21 -5.98
N TYR A 367 0.01 -9.10 -6.66
CA TYR A 367 0.21 -10.52 -6.46
C TYR A 367 0.51 -11.21 -7.79
N TRP A 368 1.56 -12.03 -7.77
CA TRP A 368 2.03 -12.79 -8.90
C TRP A 368 2.28 -14.25 -8.51
N GLY A 369 2.01 -15.15 -9.41
CA GLY A 369 2.44 -16.53 -9.29
C GLY A 369 2.33 -17.29 -10.61
N ALA A 370 3.15 -18.33 -10.75
CA ALA A 370 3.18 -19.17 -11.95
C ALA A 370 3.31 -20.64 -11.58
N LEU A 371 2.60 -21.51 -12.30
CA LEU A 371 2.72 -22.96 -12.20
C LEU A 371 3.70 -23.54 -13.22
N ALA A 372 4.08 -22.76 -14.22
CA ALA A 372 5.08 -23.13 -15.23
C ALA A 372 6.13 -22.02 -15.37
N ARG A 373 7.36 -22.42 -15.66
CA ARG A 373 8.46 -21.48 -15.91
C ARG A 373 8.54 -21.16 -17.40
N VAL A 374 8.36 -19.87 -17.72
CA VAL A 374 8.54 -19.34 -19.09
C VAL A 374 9.41 -18.08 -18.98
N ASP A 375 10.38 -17.95 -19.87
CA ASP A 375 11.28 -16.80 -19.91
C ASP A 375 10.50 -15.51 -20.12
N CYS A 376 10.79 -14.49 -19.28
CA CYS A 376 10.16 -13.17 -19.31
C CYS A 376 8.67 -13.11 -18.96
N LEU A 377 8.01 -14.24 -18.62
CA LEU A 377 6.59 -14.29 -18.30
C LEU A 377 6.21 -13.35 -17.14
N HIS A 378 7.04 -13.31 -16.09
CA HIS A 378 6.86 -12.37 -14.99
C HIS A 378 6.79 -10.91 -15.46
N PHE A 379 7.67 -10.51 -16.38
CA PHE A 379 7.69 -9.13 -16.87
C PHE A 379 6.48 -8.81 -17.74
N GLU A 380 6.04 -9.76 -18.56
CA GLU A 380 4.84 -9.61 -19.36
C GLU A 380 3.60 -9.46 -18.47
N ALA A 381 3.42 -10.38 -17.52
CA ALA A 381 2.24 -10.44 -16.67
C ALA A 381 2.15 -9.31 -15.63
N CYS A 382 3.30 -8.89 -15.06
CA CYS A 382 3.33 -7.92 -13.95
C CYS A 382 3.57 -6.47 -14.39
N TYR A 383 4.05 -6.25 -15.63
CA TYR A 383 4.33 -4.90 -16.12
C TYR A 383 3.70 -4.62 -17.48
N TYR A 384 3.99 -5.39 -18.54
CA TYR A 384 3.57 -5.01 -19.88
C TYR A 384 2.07 -5.09 -20.09
N GLN A 385 1.43 -6.17 -19.65
CA GLN A 385 -0.02 -6.32 -19.70
C GLN A 385 -0.73 -5.27 -18.82
N PRO A 386 -0.34 -5.04 -17.55
CA PRO A 386 -0.91 -3.97 -16.75
C PRO A 386 -0.72 -2.56 -17.32
N LEU A 387 0.48 -2.21 -17.83
CA LEU A 387 0.71 -0.88 -18.40
C LEU A 387 -0.09 -0.65 -19.69
N GLU A 388 -0.18 -1.65 -20.57
CA GLU A 388 -1.00 -1.60 -21.76
C GLU A 388 -2.48 -1.41 -21.43
N TRP A 389 -2.96 -2.13 -20.41
CA TRP A 389 -4.32 -1.99 -19.91
C TRP A 389 -4.55 -0.60 -19.27
N CYS A 390 -3.63 -0.09 -18.47
CA CYS A 390 -3.72 1.24 -17.87
C CYS A 390 -3.83 2.34 -18.93
N ILE A 391 -3.01 2.27 -20.00
CA ILE A 391 -3.08 3.21 -21.12
C ILE A 391 -4.45 3.15 -21.79
N ALA A 392 -4.92 1.94 -22.13
CA ALA A 392 -6.19 1.73 -22.82
C ALA A 392 -7.41 2.18 -22.00
N ASN A 393 -7.33 2.11 -20.65
CA ASN A 393 -8.42 2.43 -19.75
C ASN A 393 -8.26 3.79 -19.04
N GLY A 394 -7.26 4.60 -19.42
CA GLY A 394 -7.09 5.95 -18.95
C GLY A 394 -6.64 6.07 -17.48
N PHE A 395 -5.92 5.07 -16.97
CA PHE A 395 -5.28 5.15 -15.65
C PHE A 395 -4.04 6.05 -15.70
N ASP A 396 -3.83 6.83 -14.65
CA ASP A 396 -2.77 7.83 -14.59
C ASP A 396 -1.45 7.26 -14.07
N THR A 397 -1.53 6.33 -13.13
CA THR A 397 -0.38 5.79 -12.41
C THR A 397 -0.48 4.28 -12.27
N PHE A 398 0.68 3.60 -12.33
CA PHE A 398 0.82 2.21 -11.92
C PHE A 398 1.93 2.09 -10.89
N GLU A 399 1.59 1.65 -9.69
CA GLU A 399 2.53 1.42 -8.60
C GLU A 399 3.05 -0.02 -8.66
N GLY A 400 4.35 -0.15 -8.87
CA GLY A 400 4.98 -1.47 -9.06
C GLY A 400 5.26 -2.26 -7.77
N GLY A 401 4.77 -1.79 -6.60
CA GLY A 401 5.05 -2.39 -5.29
C GLY A 401 6.45 -2.09 -4.76
N ALA A 402 6.78 -2.66 -3.57
CA ALA A 402 8.06 -2.46 -2.91
C ALA A 402 9.23 -3.01 -3.74
N GLN A 403 10.38 -2.35 -3.65
CA GLN A 403 11.71 -2.73 -4.16
C GLN A 403 11.85 -3.09 -5.66
N GLY A 404 13.04 -2.88 -6.20
CA GLY A 404 13.51 -3.42 -7.47
C GLY A 404 13.84 -2.41 -8.56
N GLU A 405 15.10 -1.98 -8.64
CA GLU A 405 15.61 -1.10 -9.71
C GLU A 405 15.37 -1.64 -11.13
N HIS A 406 15.21 -2.98 -11.28
CA HIS A 406 14.89 -3.59 -12.57
C HIS A 406 13.58 -3.03 -13.20
N LYS A 407 12.72 -2.42 -12.39
CA LYS A 407 11.48 -1.76 -12.82
C LYS A 407 11.75 -0.52 -13.65
N MET A 408 12.87 0.17 -13.43
CA MET A 408 13.28 1.33 -14.24
C MET A 408 13.46 0.97 -15.72
N ALA A 409 13.93 -0.25 -16.01
CA ALA A 409 14.04 -0.70 -17.41
C ALA A 409 12.68 -0.78 -18.11
N ARG A 410 11.57 -0.69 -17.37
CA ARG A 410 10.17 -0.71 -17.83
C ARG A 410 9.46 0.61 -17.57
N ALA A 411 10.28 1.66 -17.36
CA ALA A 411 9.84 3.04 -17.16
C ALA A 411 8.98 3.27 -15.89
N LEU A 412 9.13 2.42 -14.86
CA LEU A 412 8.71 2.78 -13.52
C LEU A 412 9.83 3.62 -12.90
N LEU A 413 9.54 4.87 -12.62
CA LEU A 413 10.54 5.84 -12.11
C LEU A 413 10.57 5.81 -10.57
N PRO A 414 11.69 6.23 -9.95
CA PRO A 414 11.80 6.29 -8.50
C PRO A 414 10.83 7.31 -7.92
N VAL A 415 10.17 6.92 -6.83
CA VAL A 415 9.28 7.76 -6.04
C VAL A 415 9.69 7.61 -4.58
N LYS A 416 9.94 8.73 -3.92
CA LYS A 416 10.22 8.76 -2.48
C LYS A 416 8.93 8.46 -1.72
N THR A 417 8.96 7.49 -0.82
CA THR A 417 7.86 7.16 0.09
C THR A 417 8.28 7.43 1.53
N THR A 418 7.35 7.83 2.37
CA THR A 418 7.64 8.28 3.72
C THR A 418 6.91 7.43 4.76
N SER A 419 7.56 7.22 5.88
CA SER A 419 6.97 6.71 7.12
C SER A 419 7.33 7.64 8.28
N ALA A 420 6.48 7.67 9.31
CA ALA A 420 6.70 8.49 10.49
C ALA A 420 6.84 7.60 11.73
N HIS A 421 7.70 8.00 12.67
CA HIS A 421 8.11 7.18 13.78
C HIS A 421 8.21 7.98 15.08
N TRP A 422 7.70 7.41 16.16
CA TRP A 422 7.90 7.88 17.53
C TRP A 422 8.43 6.74 18.40
N LEU A 423 9.42 7.02 19.24
CA LEU A 423 10.00 6.08 20.19
C LEU A 423 9.83 6.62 21.62
N ALA A 424 9.35 5.77 22.53
CA ALA A 424 9.09 6.16 23.93
C ALA A 424 10.36 6.47 24.72
N HIS A 425 11.46 5.75 24.44
CA HIS A 425 12.71 5.90 25.18
C HIS A 425 13.58 7.01 24.57
N PRO A 426 13.85 8.14 25.29
CA PRO A 426 14.50 9.32 24.72
C PRO A 426 15.87 9.03 24.07
N ALA A 427 16.73 8.26 24.74
CA ALA A 427 18.06 7.96 24.20
C ALA A 427 18.02 7.12 22.92
N PHE A 428 16.99 6.26 22.72
CA PHE A 428 16.79 5.56 21.46
C PHE A 428 16.20 6.49 20.41
N ALA A 429 15.27 7.37 20.78
CA ALA A 429 14.73 8.39 19.88
C ALA A 429 15.88 9.25 19.31
N ASP A 430 16.75 9.82 20.16
CA ASP A 430 17.92 10.61 19.71
C ASP A 430 18.88 9.81 18.81
N ALA A 431 19.08 8.53 19.10
CA ALA A 431 19.98 7.69 18.30
C ALA A 431 19.36 7.36 16.92
N VAL A 432 18.05 7.09 16.89
CA VAL A 432 17.30 6.82 15.66
C VAL A 432 17.21 8.08 14.81
N GLU A 433 16.95 9.25 15.39
CA GLU A 433 16.89 10.53 14.66
C GLU A 433 18.20 10.79 13.91
N ARG A 434 19.36 10.72 14.59
CA ARG A 434 20.67 10.85 13.93
C ARG A 434 20.95 9.79 12.87
N PHE A 435 20.38 8.59 13.01
CA PHE A 435 20.47 7.56 11.99
C PHE A 435 19.63 7.94 10.77
N LEU A 436 18.40 8.40 10.99
CA LEU A 436 17.46 8.76 9.90
C LEU A 436 17.92 9.99 9.11
N GLU A 437 18.55 10.96 9.74
CA GLU A 437 19.18 12.10 9.04
C GLU A 437 20.21 11.60 8.00
N ARG A 438 21.14 10.70 8.42
CA ARG A 438 22.16 10.15 7.53
C ARG A 438 21.58 9.22 6.45
N GLU A 439 20.55 8.44 6.79
CA GLU A 439 19.84 7.58 5.84
C GLU A 439 19.12 8.44 4.79
N GLY A 440 18.51 9.56 5.22
CA GLY A 440 17.82 10.52 4.34
C GLY A 440 18.73 11.11 3.28
N ASP A 441 19.92 11.58 3.68
CA ASP A 441 20.94 12.08 2.72
C ASP A 441 21.32 11.01 1.69
N GLY A 442 21.45 9.75 2.14
CA GLY A 442 21.72 8.60 1.26
C GLY A 442 20.58 8.33 0.28
N ILE A 443 19.33 8.43 0.71
CA ILE A 443 18.16 8.26 -0.14
C ILE A 443 18.08 9.35 -1.20
N ASP A 444 18.33 10.60 -0.85
CA ASP A 444 18.28 11.72 -1.81
C ASP A 444 19.38 11.58 -2.89
N HIS A 445 20.58 11.17 -2.51
CA HIS A 445 21.63 10.83 -3.48
C HIS A 445 21.23 9.67 -4.40
N TYR A 446 20.63 8.62 -3.81
CA TYR A 446 20.19 7.45 -4.57
C TYR A 446 19.07 7.81 -5.58
N VAL A 447 18.09 8.63 -5.20
CA VAL A 447 17.04 9.10 -6.11
C VAL A 447 17.66 9.90 -7.27
N ASN A 448 18.56 10.84 -6.97
CA ASN A 448 19.25 11.62 -8.00
C ASN A 448 20.03 10.75 -9.00
N ASP A 449 20.72 9.72 -8.51
CA ASP A 449 21.44 8.75 -9.38
C ASP A 449 20.49 7.96 -10.28
N LEU A 450 19.33 7.58 -9.75
CA LEU A 450 18.30 6.87 -10.50
C LEU A 450 17.68 7.75 -11.59
N GLU A 451 17.40 9.01 -11.29
CA GLU A 451 16.84 9.98 -12.25
C GLU A 451 17.77 10.20 -13.45
N GLN A 452 19.09 10.25 -13.22
CA GLN A 452 20.07 10.34 -14.30
C GLN A 452 20.06 9.12 -15.24
N ARG A 453 19.56 7.97 -14.76
CA ARG A 453 19.42 6.72 -15.53
C ARG A 453 18.04 6.55 -16.16
N SER A 454 17.31 7.66 -16.36
CA SER A 454 15.96 7.66 -16.93
C SER A 454 15.88 6.84 -18.22
N PRO A 455 14.89 5.96 -18.38
CA PRO A 455 14.70 5.15 -19.59
C PRO A 455 14.10 5.94 -20.76
N PHE A 456 13.62 7.15 -20.52
CA PHE A 456 13.02 8.02 -21.52
C PHE A 456 14.08 8.71 -22.39
N LYS A 457 13.70 9.05 -23.63
CA LYS A 457 14.51 9.90 -24.50
C LYS A 457 14.65 11.28 -23.86
N GLN A 458 15.85 11.80 -23.83
CA GLN A 458 16.04 13.20 -23.45
C GLN A 458 15.48 14.10 -24.54
N PRO A 459 14.80 15.21 -24.20
CA PRO A 459 14.41 16.20 -25.19
C PRO A 459 15.67 16.75 -25.86
N PRO A 460 15.60 17.11 -27.17
CA PRO A 460 16.72 17.76 -27.82
C PRO A 460 17.09 19.02 -27.05
N PRO A 461 18.39 19.36 -26.91
CA PRO A 461 18.83 20.57 -26.25
C PRO A 461 18.08 21.76 -26.89
N GLN A 462 17.41 22.54 -26.05
CA GLN A 462 16.79 23.80 -26.52
C GLN A 462 17.92 24.63 -27.11
N GLN A 463 17.87 24.87 -28.40
CA GLN A 463 18.76 25.85 -29.03
C GLN A 463 18.43 27.19 -28.36
N ALA A 464 19.41 27.73 -27.62
CA ALA A 464 19.33 29.05 -27.09
C ALA A 464 19.06 30.02 -28.24
N ALA A 465 17.89 30.64 -28.22
CA ALA A 465 17.50 31.68 -29.18
C ALA A 465 18.16 33.00 -28.83
#